data_40996f603b2ec4a163161826b58e16fc
#
_entry.id   40996f603b2ec4a163161826b58e16fc
#
_cell.length_a   1.000
_cell.length_b   1.000
_cell.length_c   1.000
_cell.angle_alpha   90.00
_cell.angle_beta   90.00
_cell.angle_gamma   90.00
#
_symmetry.space_group_name_H-M   'P 1'
#
loop_
_entity.id
_entity.type
_entity.pdbx_description
1 polymer ?
#
loop_
_entity_poly.entity_id
_entity_poly.type
_entity_poly.pdbx_seq_one_letter_code
_entity_poly.pdbx_strand_id
1 'polypeptide(L)'
;MMILDGWGIGKHGKGDVIYNTPTPYLDYLTAVSAHSQLLACGEDVGLPEGQMGNSEVGHLNIGAGRIVYQDLVKINRACKDGSILQNKEIVKAYSYAKENGKKLHLMGLTSTGGVHSSLDHLFKFIEIGKEYGLNDVYVHCFMDGRDTDPKSGKGFIEQVQECCDKNGAHIASIVGRFYAMDRDKRWERVKEAYDLLVEGKGKQSDDMVKAMQESYDEGVTDEFVLPINNSTVNGKIEEGDVVIFINYRNDRAKELTEVLTQKEHEEAGMHTIKGLQYFCMTPYDASFTGVNILFPKENVTNTLGEYLSAQGKRQLHTAETEKYAHVTFFFNGGRETPYEGEDRILVPSPKVATYDLKPEMSAYEVKDKLVGAINTQEYDFIVVNFANGDMVGHTGIYNAIAKAVHAIDNCVKDVVETAKANDYEVIIIADHGNADNAINEDETPNTAHSLNPVPFIYVTNNNSATVKDGRLADVAPSILHIMGLEKPEEMTGENLICD
;
A
#
# COMPACT_ATOMS: atom_id res chain seq x y z
N MET A 1 23.82 4.85 6.58
CA MET A 1 22.50 5.53 6.46
C MET A 1 21.78 5.48 7.81
N MET A 2 21.25 6.61 8.28
CA MET A 2 20.40 6.70 9.47
C MET A 2 18.99 7.13 9.09
N ILE A 3 17.99 6.40 9.54
CA ILE A 3 16.57 6.71 9.36
C ILE A 3 16.04 7.17 10.72
N LEU A 4 15.68 8.45 10.82
CA LEU A 4 15.04 9.04 11.99
C LEU A 4 13.51 8.90 11.80
N ASP A 5 12.95 7.80 12.26
CA ASP A 5 11.55 7.43 12.02
C ASP A 5 10.58 8.51 12.54
N GLY A 6 9.66 8.93 11.70
CA GLY A 6 8.70 9.98 12.04
C GLY A 6 9.27 11.41 12.10
N TRP A 7 10.44 11.67 11.52
CA TRP A 7 11.10 12.98 11.56
C TRP A 7 10.79 13.81 10.29
N GLY A 8 9.63 14.46 10.28
CA GLY A 8 9.23 15.35 9.19
C GLY A 8 9.82 16.75 9.27
N ILE A 9 9.79 17.47 8.15
CA ILE A 9 10.07 18.90 8.09
C ILE A 9 8.74 19.65 8.23
N GLY A 10 8.44 20.08 9.44
CA GLY A 10 7.16 20.68 9.79
C GLY A 10 7.02 22.13 9.34
N LYS A 11 5.89 22.73 9.72
CA LYS A 11 5.53 24.11 9.36
C LYS A 11 6.00 25.16 10.37
N HIS A 12 6.85 24.79 11.32
CA HIS A 12 7.37 25.65 12.39
C HIS A 12 6.27 26.25 13.30
N GLY A 13 5.13 25.57 13.38
CA GLY A 13 4.01 25.95 14.25
C GLY A 13 4.15 25.39 15.67
N LYS A 14 3.13 25.63 16.52
CA LYS A 14 3.10 25.14 17.92
C LYS A 14 3.19 23.62 18.02
N GLY A 15 2.63 22.89 17.04
CA GLY A 15 2.61 21.43 16.99
C GLY A 15 3.89 20.79 16.47
N ASP A 16 4.82 21.58 15.94
CA ASP A 16 6.10 21.09 15.42
C ASP A 16 7.09 20.91 16.56
N VAL A 17 7.11 19.69 17.14
CA VAL A 17 7.95 19.40 18.30
C VAL A 17 9.42 19.37 17.92
N ILE A 18 9.74 18.95 16.70
CA ILE A 18 11.12 18.92 16.20
C ILE A 18 11.69 20.35 16.17
N TYR A 19 10.96 21.27 15.53
CA TYR A 19 11.37 22.67 15.42
C TYR A 19 11.46 23.38 16.78
N ASN A 20 10.52 23.07 17.69
CA ASN A 20 10.44 23.73 19.01
C ASN A 20 11.34 23.07 20.07
N THR A 21 12.02 21.97 19.76
CA THR A 21 12.96 21.32 20.68
C THR A 21 14.39 21.59 20.22
N PRO A 22 15.28 22.04 21.11
CA PRO A 22 16.69 22.23 20.75
C PRO A 22 17.34 20.93 20.29
N THR A 23 17.86 20.93 19.08
CA THR A 23 18.60 19.82 18.43
C THR A 23 19.95 20.33 17.93
N PRO A 24 20.84 20.76 18.84
CA PRO A 24 22.02 21.54 18.47
C PRO A 24 22.96 20.82 17.49
N TYR A 25 23.00 19.49 17.52
CA TYR A 25 23.88 18.77 16.62
C TYR A 25 23.26 18.60 15.21
N LEU A 26 21.99 18.25 15.12
CA LEU A 26 21.27 18.20 13.85
C LEU A 26 21.15 19.57 13.19
N ASP A 27 20.94 20.63 13.98
CA ASP A 27 20.96 22.01 13.52
C ASP A 27 22.34 22.38 12.94
N TYR A 28 23.42 22.00 13.64
CA TYR A 28 24.78 22.17 13.12
C TYR A 28 25.00 21.38 11.83
N LEU A 29 24.63 20.09 11.77
CA LEU A 29 24.80 19.30 10.57
C LEU A 29 24.05 19.90 9.38
N THR A 30 22.81 20.34 9.57
CA THR A 30 22.02 20.99 8.52
C THR A 30 22.68 22.29 8.04
N ALA A 31 23.33 23.04 8.93
CA ALA A 31 24.00 24.27 8.56
C ALA A 31 25.33 24.07 7.78
N VAL A 32 26.03 22.95 7.99
CA VAL A 32 27.39 22.74 7.42
C VAL A 32 27.45 21.64 6.36
N SER A 33 26.42 20.81 6.23
CA SER A 33 26.40 19.69 5.29
C SER A 33 25.47 19.96 4.12
N ALA A 34 25.68 19.29 3.00
CA ALA A 34 24.74 19.30 1.91
C ALA A 34 23.41 18.69 2.37
N HIS A 35 22.32 19.40 2.18
CA HIS A 35 21.00 18.96 2.61
C HIS A 35 19.89 19.36 1.65
N SER A 36 18.83 18.59 1.64
CA SER A 36 17.63 18.78 0.85
C SER A 36 16.44 18.11 1.55
N GLN A 37 15.33 17.96 0.85
CA GLN A 37 14.15 17.29 1.34
C GLN A 37 13.69 16.17 0.40
N LEU A 38 13.01 15.17 0.98
CA LEU A 38 12.41 14.06 0.24
C LEU A 38 10.90 14.04 0.41
N LEU A 39 10.18 13.80 -0.67
CA LEU A 39 8.75 13.52 -0.63
C LEU A 39 8.53 12.09 -0.10
N ALA A 40 7.66 11.98 0.91
CA ALA A 40 7.46 10.75 1.68
C ALA A 40 5.98 10.37 1.85
N CYS A 41 5.07 10.89 1.00
CA CYS A 41 3.63 10.64 1.10
C CYS A 41 2.99 10.54 -0.29
N GLY A 42 1.75 10.09 -0.34
CA GLY A 42 0.96 10.00 -1.57
C GLY A 42 1.63 9.19 -2.67
N GLU A 43 1.44 9.59 -3.91
CA GLU A 43 1.96 8.86 -5.08
C GLU A 43 3.50 8.79 -5.13
N ASP A 44 4.20 9.69 -4.45
CA ASP A 44 5.67 9.69 -4.39
C ASP A 44 6.25 8.50 -3.61
N VAL A 45 5.40 7.80 -2.88
CA VAL A 45 5.72 6.52 -2.21
C VAL A 45 4.78 5.38 -2.60
N GLY A 46 3.99 5.56 -3.66
CA GLY A 46 3.08 4.53 -4.18
C GLY A 46 1.76 4.39 -3.44
N LEU A 47 1.39 5.38 -2.63
CA LEU A 47 0.11 5.49 -1.94
C LEU A 47 -0.86 6.40 -2.72
N PRO A 48 -2.18 6.34 -2.44
CA PRO A 48 -3.12 7.31 -3.00
C PRO A 48 -2.72 8.77 -2.70
N GLU A 49 -3.08 9.68 -3.60
CA GLU A 49 -2.85 11.13 -3.40
C GLU A 49 -3.46 11.59 -2.06
N GLY A 50 -2.72 12.40 -1.32
CA GLY A 50 -3.13 12.93 -0.01
C GLY A 50 -3.06 11.92 1.14
N GLN A 51 -2.62 10.69 0.91
CA GLN A 51 -2.39 9.71 1.97
C GLN A 51 -1.00 9.90 2.60
N MET A 52 -0.97 9.96 3.93
CA MET A 52 0.28 10.03 4.70
C MET A 52 1.14 8.79 4.48
N GLY A 53 2.46 8.97 4.41
CA GLY A 53 3.42 7.88 4.42
C GLY A 53 3.36 7.07 5.72
N ASN A 54 3.99 5.91 5.69
CA ASN A 54 4.17 5.05 6.85
C ASN A 54 5.49 4.29 6.76
N SER A 55 5.91 3.69 7.87
CA SER A 55 7.23 3.05 7.94
C SER A 55 7.37 1.85 7.00
N GLU A 56 6.31 1.06 6.78
CA GLU A 56 6.37 -0.09 5.87
C GLU A 56 6.66 0.36 4.44
N VAL A 57 5.85 1.28 3.94
CA VAL A 57 5.97 1.81 2.58
C VAL A 57 7.25 2.63 2.43
N GLY A 58 7.61 3.45 3.43
CA GLY A 58 8.81 4.26 3.40
C GLY A 58 10.07 3.41 3.28
N HIS A 59 10.26 2.42 4.16
CA HIS A 59 11.42 1.52 4.12
C HIS A 59 11.47 0.67 2.86
N LEU A 60 10.30 0.23 2.36
CA LEU A 60 10.21 -0.52 1.11
C LEU A 60 10.71 0.32 -0.07
N ASN A 61 10.29 1.58 -0.20
CA ASN A 61 10.73 2.46 -1.29
C ASN A 61 12.22 2.81 -1.17
N ILE A 62 12.70 3.08 0.06
CA ILE A 62 14.13 3.36 0.32
C ILE A 62 14.98 2.17 -0.13
N GLY A 63 14.63 0.97 0.31
CA GLY A 63 15.39 -0.25 -0.04
C GLY A 63 15.25 -0.66 -1.50
N ALA A 64 14.09 -0.46 -2.10
CA ALA A 64 13.82 -0.82 -3.49
C ALA A 64 14.48 0.12 -4.51
N GLY A 65 14.83 1.35 -4.11
CA GLY A 65 15.35 2.36 -5.05
C GLY A 65 14.38 2.74 -6.16
N ARG A 66 13.07 2.53 -5.91
CA ARG A 66 11.97 2.84 -6.83
C ARG A 66 10.67 3.02 -6.07
N ILE A 67 9.69 3.68 -6.70
CA ILE A 67 8.34 3.74 -6.14
C ILE A 67 7.67 2.37 -6.31
N VAL A 68 7.29 1.76 -5.19
CA VAL A 68 6.53 0.51 -5.15
C VAL A 68 5.05 0.85 -4.96
N TYR A 69 4.30 0.85 -6.05
CA TYR A 69 2.89 1.24 -6.03
C TYR A 69 2.02 0.19 -5.36
N GLN A 70 1.14 0.61 -4.46
CA GLN A 70 0.06 -0.24 -3.96
C GLN A 70 -0.94 -0.57 -5.08
N ASP A 71 -1.64 -1.70 -4.94
CA ASP A 71 -2.54 -2.22 -5.98
C ASP A 71 -3.55 -1.17 -6.46
N LEU A 72 -4.19 -0.43 -5.55
CA LEU A 72 -5.12 0.65 -5.91
C LEU A 72 -4.47 1.69 -6.82
N VAL A 73 -3.30 2.17 -6.45
CA VAL A 73 -2.61 3.24 -7.21
C VAL A 73 -2.11 2.72 -8.54
N LYS A 74 -1.58 1.48 -8.57
CA LYS A 74 -1.15 0.82 -9.80
C LYS A 74 -2.28 0.70 -10.81
N ILE A 75 -3.45 0.26 -10.35
CA ILE A 75 -4.63 0.12 -11.21
C ILE A 75 -5.17 1.50 -11.64
N ASN A 76 -5.27 2.46 -10.71
CA ASN A 76 -5.67 3.84 -11.03
C ASN A 76 -4.80 4.44 -12.14
N ARG A 77 -3.48 4.29 -12.04
CA ARG A 77 -2.54 4.77 -13.07
C ARG A 77 -2.77 4.09 -14.40
N ALA A 78 -2.90 2.76 -14.42
CA ALA A 78 -3.18 2.01 -15.63
C ALA A 78 -4.49 2.42 -16.31
N CYS A 79 -5.52 2.75 -15.52
CA CYS A 79 -6.78 3.30 -16.04
C CYS A 79 -6.60 4.71 -16.63
N LYS A 80 -5.84 5.57 -15.95
CA LYS A 80 -5.65 6.98 -16.31
C LYS A 80 -4.77 7.17 -17.54
N ASP A 81 -3.66 6.44 -17.64
CA ASP A 81 -2.72 6.53 -18.76
C ASP A 81 -3.07 5.63 -19.95
N GLY A 82 -4.12 4.82 -19.81
CA GLY A 82 -4.61 3.91 -20.85
C GLY A 82 -3.79 2.62 -20.99
N SER A 83 -2.75 2.41 -20.21
CA SER A 83 -1.93 1.17 -20.25
C SER A 83 -2.72 -0.08 -19.88
N ILE A 84 -3.87 0.07 -19.21
CA ILE A 84 -4.81 -1.01 -18.93
C ILE A 84 -5.27 -1.74 -20.21
N LEU A 85 -5.36 -1.04 -21.34
CA LEU A 85 -5.74 -1.62 -22.65
C LEU A 85 -4.64 -2.52 -23.23
N GLN A 86 -3.41 -2.42 -22.73
CA GLN A 86 -2.27 -3.24 -23.13
C GLN A 86 -2.02 -4.41 -22.19
N ASN A 87 -2.78 -4.51 -21.08
CA ASN A 87 -2.69 -5.61 -20.16
C ASN A 87 -3.12 -6.92 -20.85
N LYS A 88 -2.21 -7.88 -20.91
CA LYS A 88 -2.39 -9.13 -21.69
C LYS A 88 -3.59 -9.95 -21.21
N GLU A 89 -3.85 -9.97 -19.91
CA GLU A 89 -4.96 -10.74 -19.36
C GLU A 89 -6.31 -10.02 -19.59
N ILE A 90 -6.33 -8.69 -19.61
CA ILE A 90 -7.52 -7.91 -19.99
C ILE A 90 -7.82 -8.13 -21.47
N VAL A 91 -6.81 -7.99 -22.34
CA VAL A 91 -6.95 -8.28 -23.78
C VAL A 91 -7.50 -9.70 -23.99
N LYS A 92 -6.95 -10.69 -23.28
CA LYS A 92 -7.40 -12.09 -23.33
C LYS A 92 -8.87 -12.24 -22.92
N ALA A 93 -9.30 -11.62 -21.83
CA ALA A 93 -10.68 -11.69 -21.34
C ALA A 93 -11.68 -11.18 -22.36
N TYR A 94 -11.45 -9.97 -22.85
CA TYR A 94 -12.38 -9.31 -23.80
C TYR A 94 -12.35 -9.92 -25.19
N SER A 95 -11.17 -10.31 -25.69
CA SER A 95 -11.04 -11.01 -26.98
C SER A 95 -11.74 -12.37 -26.93
N TYR A 96 -11.56 -13.13 -25.86
CA TYR A 96 -12.22 -14.43 -25.69
C TYR A 96 -13.75 -14.29 -25.71
N ALA A 97 -14.30 -13.33 -24.93
CA ALA A 97 -15.75 -13.08 -24.90
C ALA A 97 -16.28 -12.79 -26.31
N LYS A 98 -15.59 -11.91 -27.05
CA LYS A 98 -15.96 -11.52 -28.43
C LYS A 98 -15.88 -12.68 -29.42
N GLU A 99 -14.76 -13.40 -29.45
CA GLU A 99 -14.48 -14.45 -30.43
C GLU A 99 -15.37 -15.68 -30.22
N ASN A 100 -15.74 -15.97 -28.98
CA ASN A 100 -16.55 -17.13 -28.62
C ASN A 100 -18.04 -16.81 -28.39
N GLY A 101 -18.45 -15.55 -28.54
CA GLY A 101 -19.83 -15.13 -28.31
C GLY A 101 -20.30 -15.40 -26.88
N LYS A 102 -19.41 -15.19 -25.91
CA LYS A 102 -19.67 -15.44 -24.50
C LYS A 102 -19.96 -14.14 -23.75
N LYS A 103 -20.74 -14.24 -22.67
CA LYS A 103 -21.02 -13.12 -21.78
C LYS A 103 -19.78 -12.71 -21.01
N LEU A 104 -19.64 -11.41 -20.78
CA LEU A 104 -18.66 -10.84 -19.87
C LEU A 104 -19.37 -10.35 -18.60
N HIS A 105 -18.97 -10.89 -17.47
CA HIS A 105 -19.47 -10.52 -16.15
C HIS A 105 -18.42 -9.72 -15.40
N LEU A 106 -18.79 -8.52 -14.96
CA LEU A 106 -18.02 -7.68 -14.05
C LEU A 106 -18.68 -7.74 -12.68
N MET A 107 -17.99 -8.21 -11.66
CA MET A 107 -18.56 -8.30 -10.32
C MET A 107 -17.62 -7.75 -9.25
N GLY A 108 -18.18 -7.18 -8.19
CA GLY A 108 -17.40 -6.68 -7.05
C GLY A 108 -18.09 -5.60 -6.25
N LEU A 109 -17.39 -5.14 -5.23
CA LEU A 109 -17.88 -4.09 -4.34
C LEU A 109 -18.06 -2.78 -5.12
N THR A 110 -19.27 -2.24 -5.07
CA THR A 110 -19.70 -1.09 -5.86
C THR A 110 -19.84 0.13 -4.96
N SER A 111 -18.72 0.79 -4.70
CA SER A 111 -18.67 1.99 -3.85
C SER A 111 -17.41 2.84 -4.13
N THR A 112 -17.38 4.03 -3.53
CA THR A 112 -16.22 4.94 -3.52
C THR A 112 -15.32 4.76 -2.30
N GLY A 113 -15.56 3.76 -1.46
CA GLY A 113 -14.81 3.55 -0.21
C GLY A 113 -13.31 3.26 -0.40
N GLY A 114 -12.91 2.72 -1.56
CA GLY A 114 -11.51 2.54 -1.92
C GLY A 114 -10.73 1.51 -1.10
N VAL A 115 -11.43 0.68 -0.30
CA VAL A 115 -10.79 -0.34 0.55
C VAL A 115 -10.64 -1.67 -0.18
N HIS A 116 -11.65 -2.11 -0.91
CA HIS A 116 -11.66 -3.40 -1.61
C HIS A 116 -11.68 -3.27 -3.13
N SER A 117 -12.27 -2.20 -3.63
CA SER A 117 -12.51 -1.93 -5.04
C SER A 117 -12.60 -0.43 -5.29
N SER A 118 -12.75 -0.03 -6.55
CA SER A 118 -13.03 1.34 -6.96
C SER A 118 -14.10 1.37 -8.04
N LEU A 119 -15.05 2.29 -7.91
CA LEU A 119 -16.04 2.56 -8.96
C LEU A 119 -15.40 2.97 -10.29
N ASP A 120 -14.33 3.77 -10.24
CA ASP A 120 -13.62 4.22 -11.44
C ASP A 120 -13.04 3.02 -12.22
N HIS A 121 -12.56 2.00 -11.50
CA HIS A 121 -12.12 0.77 -12.15
C HIS A 121 -13.30 0.07 -12.83
N LEU A 122 -14.43 -0.08 -12.15
CA LEU A 122 -15.64 -0.69 -12.74
C LEU A 122 -16.06 0.05 -14.00
N PHE A 123 -16.13 1.37 -13.96
CA PHE A 123 -16.48 2.18 -15.12
C PHE A 123 -15.51 1.96 -16.29
N LYS A 124 -14.22 1.91 -16.00
CA LYS A 124 -13.21 1.64 -17.03
C LYS A 124 -13.38 0.26 -17.66
N PHE A 125 -13.66 -0.78 -16.88
CA PHE A 125 -13.94 -2.13 -17.42
C PHE A 125 -15.22 -2.17 -18.26
N ILE A 126 -16.26 -1.41 -17.90
CA ILE A 126 -17.47 -1.27 -18.71
C ILE A 126 -17.15 -0.58 -20.07
N GLU A 127 -16.37 0.52 -20.04
CA GLU A 127 -15.93 1.23 -21.24
C GLU A 127 -15.14 0.34 -22.20
N ILE A 128 -14.22 -0.48 -21.67
CA ILE A 128 -13.45 -1.44 -22.45
C ILE A 128 -14.38 -2.42 -23.18
N GLY A 129 -15.49 -2.85 -22.56
CA GLY A 129 -16.49 -3.70 -23.19
C GLY A 129 -17.06 -3.09 -24.48
N LYS A 130 -17.36 -1.79 -24.44
CA LYS A 130 -17.80 -1.04 -25.64
C LYS A 130 -16.70 -0.93 -26.70
N GLU A 131 -15.46 -0.65 -26.30
CA GLU A 131 -14.32 -0.58 -27.24
C GLU A 131 -14.12 -1.89 -27.99
N TYR A 132 -14.33 -3.04 -27.33
CA TYR A 132 -14.30 -4.36 -27.96
C TYR A 132 -15.57 -4.69 -28.76
N GLY A 133 -16.64 -3.87 -28.65
CA GLY A 133 -17.93 -4.10 -29.32
C GLY A 133 -18.69 -5.30 -28.73
N LEU A 134 -18.58 -5.51 -27.42
CA LEU A 134 -19.36 -6.52 -26.71
C LEU A 134 -20.78 -5.98 -26.45
N ASN A 135 -21.79 -6.82 -26.68
CA ASN A 135 -23.19 -6.51 -26.37
C ASN A 135 -23.67 -7.16 -25.07
N ASP A 136 -22.98 -8.19 -24.62
CA ASP A 136 -23.37 -9.01 -23.48
C ASP A 136 -22.40 -8.76 -22.30
N VAL A 137 -22.38 -7.52 -21.79
CA VAL A 137 -21.62 -7.10 -20.62
C VAL A 137 -22.58 -6.91 -19.45
N TYR A 138 -22.39 -7.71 -18.39
CA TYR A 138 -23.26 -7.75 -17.22
C TYR A 138 -22.50 -7.35 -15.97
N VAL A 139 -23.09 -6.45 -15.16
CA VAL A 139 -22.51 -5.96 -13.92
C VAL A 139 -23.27 -6.52 -12.72
N HIS A 140 -22.57 -7.15 -11.81
CA HIS A 140 -23.08 -7.67 -10.55
C HIS A 140 -22.56 -6.79 -9.41
N CYS A 141 -23.43 -5.97 -8.83
CA CYS A 141 -23.09 -4.96 -7.85
C CYS A 141 -23.17 -5.52 -6.43
N PHE A 142 -22.06 -5.54 -5.72
CA PHE A 142 -22.03 -5.84 -4.30
C PHE A 142 -22.09 -4.54 -3.51
N MET A 143 -23.10 -4.38 -2.63
CA MET A 143 -23.33 -3.12 -1.92
C MET A 143 -22.50 -3.04 -0.65
N ASP A 144 -21.98 -1.85 -0.34
CA ASP A 144 -20.99 -1.61 0.71
C ASP A 144 -21.62 -1.35 2.09
N GLY A 145 -21.94 -0.12 2.41
CA GLY A 145 -22.51 0.30 3.69
C GLY A 145 -21.62 0.11 4.91
N ARG A 146 -20.34 -0.22 4.72
CA ARG A 146 -19.35 -0.45 5.76
C ARG A 146 -18.15 0.48 5.64
N ASP A 147 -17.64 0.63 4.44
CA ASP A 147 -16.56 1.56 4.10
C ASP A 147 -17.12 2.88 3.54
N THR A 148 -18.44 2.96 3.38
CA THR A 148 -19.23 4.12 2.98
C THR A 148 -20.50 4.21 3.83
N ASP A 149 -21.22 5.34 3.72
CA ASP A 149 -22.51 5.53 4.41
C ASP A 149 -23.49 4.38 4.08
N PRO A 150 -24.21 3.84 5.07
CA PRO A 150 -25.09 2.68 4.90
C PRO A 150 -26.24 2.83 3.90
N LYS A 151 -26.52 4.04 3.42
CA LYS A 151 -27.56 4.35 2.43
C LYS A 151 -27.04 5.10 1.22
N SER A 152 -25.74 5.04 0.94
CA SER A 152 -25.13 5.67 -0.24
C SER A 152 -25.24 4.82 -1.52
N GLY A 153 -25.54 3.53 -1.37
CA GLY A 153 -25.52 2.56 -2.45
C GLY A 153 -26.45 2.88 -3.62
N LYS A 154 -27.63 3.45 -3.35
CA LYS A 154 -28.56 3.87 -4.42
C LYS A 154 -27.87 4.85 -5.38
N GLY A 155 -27.15 5.85 -4.86
CA GLY A 155 -26.41 6.80 -5.68
C GLY A 155 -25.28 6.15 -6.49
N PHE A 156 -24.66 5.09 -5.98
CA PHE A 156 -23.68 4.31 -6.73
C PHE A 156 -24.34 3.51 -7.85
N ILE A 157 -25.50 2.89 -7.60
CA ILE A 157 -26.26 2.17 -8.64
C ILE A 157 -26.73 3.12 -9.74
N GLU A 158 -27.16 4.35 -9.41
CA GLU A 158 -27.49 5.38 -10.40
C GLU A 158 -26.29 5.69 -11.32
N GLN A 159 -25.09 5.85 -10.77
CA GLN A 159 -23.88 6.09 -11.55
C GLN A 159 -23.50 4.89 -12.42
N VAL A 160 -23.61 3.66 -11.89
CA VAL A 160 -23.36 2.43 -12.67
C VAL A 160 -24.37 2.29 -13.80
N GLN A 161 -25.65 2.57 -13.54
CA GLN A 161 -26.70 2.52 -14.57
C GLN A 161 -26.41 3.52 -15.69
N GLU A 162 -26.03 4.76 -15.34
CA GLU A 162 -25.64 5.76 -16.35
C GLU A 162 -24.44 5.32 -17.18
N CYS A 163 -23.43 4.72 -16.54
CA CYS A 163 -22.28 4.18 -17.25
C CYS A 163 -22.65 3.01 -18.17
N CYS A 164 -23.49 2.10 -17.68
CA CYS A 164 -23.99 0.97 -18.47
C CYS A 164 -24.78 1.44 -19.71
N ASP A 165 -25.69 2.39 -19.53
CA ASP A 165 -26.52 2.93 -20.63
C ASP A 165 -25.66 3.58 -21.72
N LYS A 166 -24.62 4.31 -21.33
CA LYS A 166 -23.68 4.94 -22.29
C LYS A 166 -22.83 3.93 -23.06
N ASN A 167 -22.60 2.76 -22.49
CA ASN A 167 -21.65 1.79 -23.01
C ASN A 167 -22.29 0.48 -23.49
N GLY A 168 -23.60 0.33 -23.42
CA GLY A 168 -24.32 -0.87 -23.88
C GLY A 168 -24.12 -2.07 -22.95
N ALA A 169 -23.86 -1.83 -21.66
CA ALA A 169 -23.79 -2.84 -20.63
C ALA A 169 -25.10 -2.85 -19.79
N HIS A 170 -25.22 -3.82 -18.89
CA HIS A 170 -26.43 -3.98 -18.08
C HIS A 170 -26.09 -4.31 -16.62
N ILE A 171 -26.78 -3.68 -15.66
CA ILE A 171 -26.76 -4.17 -14.28
C ILE A 171 -27.59 -5.44 -14.22
N ALA A 172 -26.96 -6.57 -13.95
CA ALA A 172 -27.59 -7.88 -13.88
C ALA A 172 -28.15 -8.21 -12.49
N SER A 173 -27.44 -7.81 -11.44
CA SER A 173 -27.84 -8.13 -10.08
C SER A 173 -27.25 -7.19 -9.03
N ILE A 174 -27.91 -7.13 -7.89
CA ILE A 174 -27.46 -6.41 -6.69
C ILE A 174 -27.58 -7.33 -5.48
N VAL A 175 -26.56 -7.31 -4.59
CA VAL A 175 -26.58 -8.00 -3.31
C VAL A 175 -25.62 -7.32 -2.32
N GLY A 176 -25.96 -7.33 -1.04
CA GLY A 176 -25.10 -6.78 0.00
C GLY A 176 -23.79 -7.56 0.20
N ARG A 177 -22.74 -6.85 0.57
CA ARG A 177 -21.42 -7.47 0.84
C ARG A 177 -21.45 -8.49 1.98
N PHE A 178 -22.43 -8.42 2.86
CA PHE A 178 -22.65 -9.41 3.91
C PHE A 178 -22.77 -10.83 3.35
N TYR A 179 -23.35 -10.97 2.16
CA TYR A 179 -23.51 -12.24 1.45
C TYR A 179 -22.37 -12.51 0.47
N ALA A 180 -22.06 -11.56 -0.39
CA ALA A 180 -21.10 -11.75 -1.49
C ALA A 180 -19.63 -11.66 -1.09
N MET A 181 -19.34 -11.15 0.11
CA MET A 181 -17.97 -10.86 0.55
C MET A 181 -17.72 -11.38 1.97
N ASP A 182 -18.24 -12.57 2.28
CA ASP A 182 -17.88 -13.27 3.52
C ASP A 182 -16.39 -13.66 3.51
N ARG A 183 -15.81 -13.85 4.70
CA ARG A 183 -14.41 -14.33 4.89
C ARG A 183 -14.27 -15.28 6.07
N ASP A 184 -15.41 -15.69 6.65
CA ASP A 184 -15.47 -16.51 7.86
C ASP A 184 -16.07 -17.90 7.57
N LYS A 185 -16.11 -18.29 6.27
CA LYS A 185 -16.63 -19.58 5.77
C LYS A 185 -18.11 -19.81 6.15
N ARG A 186 -18.86 -18.73 6.13
CA ARG A 186 -20.32 -18.77 6.32
C ARG A 186 -21.00 -19.10 4.98
N TRP A 187 -20.87 -20.36 4.58
CA TRP A 187 -21.32 -20.84 3.27
C TRP A 187 -22.81 -20.57 3.01
N GLU A 188 -23.63 -20.50 4.06
CA GLU A 188 -25.03 -20.08 3.97
C GLU A 188 -25.20 -18.66 3.42
N ARG A 189 -24.26 -17.74 3.70
CA ARG A 189 -24.25 -16.37 3.17
C ARG A 189 -23.76 -16.35 1.74
N VAL A 190 -22.64 -17.01 1.50
CA VAL A 190 -22.02 -17.13 0.15
C VAL A 190 -23.03 -17.72 -0.83
N LYS A 191 -23.85 -18.68 -0.38
CA LYS A 191 -24.87 -19.31 -1.20
C LYS A 191 -25.90 -18.31 -1.73
N GLU A 192 -26.35 -17.35 -0.93
CA GLU A 192 -27.31 -16.33 -1.38
C GLU A 192 -26.74 -15.54 -2.59
N ALA A 193 -25.48 -15.15 -2.52
CA ALA A 193 -24.82 -14.49 -3.65
C ALA A 193 -24.59 -15.46 -4.83
N TYR A 194 -24.16 -16.70 -4.56
CA TYR A 194 -23.95 -17.72 -5.59
C TYR A 194 -25.25 -18.01 -6.37
N ASP A 195 -26.35 -18.25 -5.66
CA ASP A 195 -27.65 -18.54 -6.29
C ASP A 195 -28.15 -17.35 -7.13
N LEU A 196 -27.88 -16.13 -6.69
CA LEU A 196 -28.20 -14.95 -7.49
C LEU A 196 -27.38 -14.91 -8.78
N LEU A 197 -26.07 -15.11 -8.70
CA LEU A 197 -25.14 -15.01 -9.83
C LEU A 197 -25.37 -16.14 -10.86
N VAL A 198 -25.61 -17.36 -10.40
CA VAL A 198 -25.64 -18.57 -11.24
C VAL A 198 -27.06 -18.91 -11.66
N GLU A 199 -28.03 -18.74 -10.78
CA GLU A 199 -29.43 -19.17 -11.02
C GLU A 199 -30.38 -17.98 -11.22
N GLY A 200 -29.96 -16.75 -10.91
CA GLY A 200 -30.82 -15.55 -10.94
C GLY A 200 -31.88 -15.55 -9.83
N LYS A 201 -31.62 -16.27 -8.73
CA LYS A 201 -32.51 -16.29 -7.58
C LYS A 201 -32.42 -14.98 -6.80
N GLY A 202 -33.54 -14.42 -6.43
CA GLY A 202 -33.66 -13.19 -5.68
C GLY A 202 -34.95 -12.45 -6.04
N LYS A 203 -35.15 -11.27 -5.43
CA LYS A 203 -36.23 -10.35 -5.77
C LYS A 203 -36.08 -9.94 -7.24
N GLN A 204 -37.10 -10.13 -8.05
CA GLN A 204 -37.08 -9.73 -9.46
C GLN A 204 -37.46 -8.25 -9.59
N SER A 205 -36.67 -7.49 -10.33
CA SER A 205 -36.94 -6.09 -10.61
C SER A 205 -36.57 -5.74 -12.04
N ASP A 206 -37.31 -4.83 -12.64
CA ASP A 206 -37.03 -4.23 -13.95
C ASP A 206 -36.33 -2.86 -13.83
N ASP A 207 -36.19 -2.33 -12.61
CA ASP A 207 -35.51 -1.08 -12.29
C ASP A 207 -34.63 -1.26 -11.04
N MET A 208 -33.33 -1.30 -11.25
CA MET A 208 -32.34 -1.60 -10.21
C MET A 208 -32.16 -0.43 -9.22
N VAL A 209 -32.34 0.81 -9.68
CA VAL A 209 -32.28 1.99 -8.82
C VAL A 209 -33.47 2.03 -7.88
N LYS A 210 -34.68 1.76 -8.43
CA LYS A 210 -35.90 1.66 -7.64
C LYS A 210 -35.84 0.52 -6.63
N ALA A 211 -35.28 -0.62 -7.01
CA ALA A 211 -35.13 -1.78 -6.13
C ALA A 211 -34.25 -1.46 -4.90
N MET A 212 -33.21 -0.63 -5.06
CA MET A 212 -32.41 -0.14 -3.93
C MET A 212 -33.23 0.77 -2.99
N GLN A 213 -34.05 1.66 -3.54
CA GLN A 213 -34.94 2.48 -2.71
C GLN A 213 -35.94 1.63 -1.93
N GLU A 214 -36.55 0.64 -2.56
CA GLU A 214 -37.47 -0.30 -1.92
C GLU A 214 -36.77 -1.04 -0.76
N SER A 215 -35.51 -1.45 -0.91
CA SER A 215 -34.73 -2.06 0.18
C SER A 215 -34.59 -1.11 1.38
N TYR A 216 -34.31 0.17 1.14
CA TYR A 216 -34.25 1.17 2.21
C TYR A 216 -35.60 1.43 2.89
N ASP A 217 -36.67 1.41 2.10
CA ASP A 217 -38.03 1.58 2.62
C ASP A 217 -38.45 0.39 3.52
N GLU A 218 -37.92 -0.80 3.23
CA GLU A 218 -38.06 -2.00 4.05
C GLU A 218 -37.09 -2.02 5.26
N GLY A 219 -36.27 -0.98 5.44
CA GLY A 219 -35.27 -0.85 6.53
C GLY A 219 -33.97 -1.62 6.35
N VAL A 220 -33.72 -2.15 5.16
CA VAL A 220 -32.50 -2.87 4.82
C VAL A 220 -31.49 -1.93 4.16
N THR A 221 -30.32 -1.78 4.77
CA THR A 221 -29.23 -0.92 4.30
C THR A 221 -28.25 -1.68 3.40
N ASP A 222 -27.33 -0.96 2.76
CA ASP A 222 -26.43 -1.45 1.72
C ASP A 222 -25.74 -2.78 2.05
N GLU A 223 -25.13 -2.88 3.24
CA GLU A 223 -24.37 -4.09 3.63
C GLU A 223 -25.24 -5.36 3.58
N PHE A 224 -26.53 -5.23 3.89
CA PHE A 224 -27.46 -6.34 4.08
C PHE A 224 -28.52 -6.49 2.98
N VAL A 225 -28.37 -5.75 1.87
CA VAL A 225 -29.30 -5.86 0.73
C VAL A 225 -29.42 -7.32 0.29
N LEU A 226 -30.66 -7.82 0.32
CA LEU A 226 -30.99 -9.16 -0.12
C LEU A 226 -30.78 -9.29 -1.65
N PRO A 227 -30.56 -10.50 -2.18
CA PRO A 227 -30.37 -10.72 -3.59
C PRO A 227 -31.48 -10.10 -4.46
N ILE A 228 -31.11 -9.26 -5.42
CA ILE A 228 -32.02 -8.64 -6.40
C ILE A 228 -31.51 -8.99 -7.80
N ASN A 229 -32.36 -9.60 -8.62
CA ASN A 229 -32.07 -9.96 -10.00
C ASN A 229 -32.80 -9.01 -10.97
N ASN A 230 -32.07 -8.55 -11.99
CA ASN A 230 -32.70 -7.79 -13.07
C ASN A 230 -33.47 -8.73 -14.01
N SER A 231 -34.80 -8.59 -14.01
CA SER A 231 -35.69 -9.45 -14.78
C SER A 231 -35.69 -9.14 -16.31
N THR A 232 -35.07 -8.02 -16.71
CA THR A 232 -35.06 -7.58 -18.13
C THR A 232 -33.90 -8.18 -18.92
N VAL A 233 -32.92 -8.79 -18.25
CA VAL A 233 -31.72 -9.35 -18.88
C VAL A 233 -31.41 -10.76 -18.39
N ASN A 234 -30.73 -11.56 -19.21
CA ASN A 234 -30.18 -12.86 -18.78
C ASN A 234 -28.74 -12.73 -18.35
N GLY A 235 -28.52 -12.13 -17.17
CA GLY A 235 -27.20 -11.90 -16.60
C GLY A 235 -26.65 -13.05 -15.76
N LYS A 236 -27.21 -14.27 -15.85
CA LYS A 236 -26.66 -15.44 -15.15
C LYS A 236 -25.30 -15.84 -15.68
N ILE A 237 -24.40 -16.22 -14.77
CA ILE A 237 -23.10 -16.77 -15.13
C ILE A 237 -23.28 -18.21 -15.58
N GLU A 238 -22.87 -18.53 -16.79
CA GLU A 238 -23.02 -19.83 -17.43
C GLU A 238 -21.66 -20.44 -17.86
N GLU A 239 -21.67 -21.71 -18.27
CA GLU A 239 -20.46 -22.41 -18.72
C GLU A 239 -19.76 -21.68 -19.87
N GLY A 240 -18.47 -21.48 -19.73
CA GLY A 240 -17.61 -20.83 -20.72
C GLY A 240 -17.70 -19.30 -20.75
N ASP A 241 -18.49 -18.67 -19.87
CA ASP A 241 -18.53 -17.23 -19.75
C ASP A 241 -17.23 -16.64 -19.19
N VAL A 242 -17.06 -15.34 -19.30
CA VAL A 242 -15.94 -14.59 -18.75
C VAL A 242 -16.39 -13.87 -17.49
N VAL A 243 -15.65 -14.02 -16.42
CA VAL A 243 -15.89 -13.28 -15.16
C VAL A 243 -14.65 -12.50 -14.78
N ILE A 244 -14.80 -11.21 -14.50
CA ILE A 244 -13.78 -10.36 -13.92
C ILE A 244 -14.26 -9.92 -12.54
N PHE A 245 -13.55 -10.31 -11.49
CA PHE A 245 -13.80 -9.85 -10.13
C PHE A 245 -12.94 -8.61 -9.86
N ILE A 246 -13.55 -7.44 -9.76
CA ILE A 246 -12.86 -6.14 -9.72
C ILE A 246 -12.25 -5.78 -8.36
N ASN A 247 -12.45 -6.58 -7.31
CA ASN A 247 -11.84 -6.33 -6.02
C ASN A 247 -10.32 -6.54 -6.08
N TYR A 248 -9.54 -5.55 -5.70
CA TYR A 248 -8.07 -5.68 -5.61
C TYR A 248 -7.59 -6.15 -4.23
N ARG A 249 -8.40 -6.01 -3.18
CA ARG A 249 -8.13 -6.61 -1.87
C ARG A 249 -8.69 -8.03 -1.82
N ASN A 250 -7.84 -8.98 -1.43
CA ASN A 250 -8.08 -10.41 -1.60
C ASN A 250 -8.95 -11.07 -0.51
N ASP A 251 -8.92 -10.58 0.74
CA ASP A 251 -9.44 -11.30 1.91
C ASP A 251 -10.92 -11.68 1.81
N ARG A 252 -11.75 -10.86 1.15
CA ARG A 252 -13.20 -11.07 0.99
C ARG A 252 -13.62 -11.54 -0.42
N ALA A 253 -12.66 -11.69 -1.33
CA ALA A 253 -12.94 -12.19 -2.68
C ALA A 253 -12.71 -13.70 -2.81
N LYS A 254 -12.08 -14.32 -1.81
CA LYS A 254 -11.65 -15.73 -1.85
C LYS A 254 -12.81 -16.70 -1.93
N GLU A 255 -13.79 -16.60 -1.03
CA GLU A 255 -14.84 -17.61 -0.89
C GLU A 255 -15.75 -17.71 -2.10
N LEU A 256 -16.17 -16.56 -2.65
CA LEU A 256 -16.98 -16.56 -3.87
C LEU A 256 -16.19 -17.07 -5.08
N THR A 257 -14.89 -16.74 -5.16
CA THR A 257 -13.98 -17.30 -6.19
C THR A 257 -13.82 -18.81 -6.03
N GLU A 258 -13.68 -19.30 -4.79
CA GLU A 258 -13.54 -20.72 -4.48
C GLU A 258 -14.74 -21.52 -4.98
N VAL A 259 -15.95 -21.10 -4.63
CA VAL A 259 -17.18 -21.85 -5.01
C VAL A 259 -17.48 -21.80 -6.50
N LEU A 260 -17.06 -20.75 -7.21
CA LEU A 260 -17.26 -20.62 -8.64
C LEU A 260 -16.23 -21.42 -9.46
N THR A 261 -14.99 -21.61 -8.93
CA THR A 261 -13.86 -22.10 -9.74
C THR A 261 -13.02 -23.23 -9.15
N GLN A 262 -12.96 -23.39 -7.83
CA GLN A 262 -11.96 -24.26 -7.20
C GLN A 262 -12.54 -25.51 -6.58
N LYS A 263 -13.61 -25.38 -5.79
CA LYS A 263 -14.12 -26.45 -4.96
C LYS A 263 -15.64 -26.45 -4.92
N GLU A 264 -16.21 -27.61 -5.15
CA GLU A 264 -17.64 -27.85 -4.96
C GLU A 264 -17.99 -27.90 -3.48
N HIS A 265 -19.09 -27.26 -3.11
CA HIS A 265 -19.69 -27.31 -1.79
C HIS A 265 -21.08 -27.98 -1.90
N GLU A 266 -21.07 -29.28 -2.20
CA GLU A 266 -22.29 -30.05 -2.47
C GLU A 266 -23.31 -29.97 -1.34
N GLU A 267 -22.85 -29.98 -0.08
CA GLU A 267 -23.72 -29.86 1.11
C GLU A 267 -24.49 -28.53 1.12
N ALA A 268 -23.92 -27.48 0.55
CA ALA A 268 -24.55 -26.17 0.38
C ALA A 268 -25.21 -26.01 -1.01
N GLY A 269 -25.11 -26.99 -1.89
CA GLY A 269 -25.66 -26.94 -3.26
C GLY A 269 -24.95 -25.93 -4.14
N MET A 270 -23.64 -25.75 -3.99
CA MET A 270 -22.81 -24.89 -4.83
C MET A 270 -21.81 -25.73 -5.62
N HIS A 271 -21.76 -25.51 -6.94
CA HIS A 271 -20.92 -26.25 -7.86
C HIS A 271 -20.02 -25.32 -8.67
N THR A 272 -18.82 -25.77 -9.00
CA THR A 272 -17.93 -25.01 -9.88
C THR A 272 -18.51 -24.94 -11.31
N ILE A 273 -18.28 -23.82 -11.99
CA ILE A 273 -18.79 -23.61 -13.35
C ILE A 273 -17.73 -24.03 -14.36
N LYS A 274 -18.07 -25.02 -15.20
CA LYS A 274 -17.12 -25.57 -16.19
C LYS A 274 -16.75 -24.57 -17.26
N GLY A 275 -15.46 -24.55 -17.61
CA GLY A 275 -14.94 -23.73 -18.71
C GLY A 275 -14.98 -22.23 -18.45
N LEU A 276 -15.33 -21.80 -17.25
CA LEU A 276 -15.37 -20.38 -16.87
C LEU A 276 -14.00 -19.73 -17.07
N GLN A 277 -13.96 -18.63 -17.79
CA GLN A 277 -12.77 -17.81 -17.92
C GLN A 277 -12.77 -16.79 -16.79
N TYR A 278 -12.11 -17.12 -15.71
CA TYR A 278 -12.15 -16.33 -14.47
C TYR A 278 -10.91 -15.48 -14.28
N PHE A 279 -11.11 -14.20 -14.02
CA PHE A 279 -10.05 -13.22 -13.83
C PHE A 279 -10.19 -12.54 -12.47
N CYS A 280 -9.16 -12.68 -11.65
CA CYS A 280 -9.01 -11.96 -10.38
C CYS A 280 -8.26 -10.66 -10.64
N MET A 281 -8.70 -9.55 -10.04
CA MET A 281 -7.97 -8.27 -10.16
C MET A 281 -6.52 -8.40 -9.67
N THR A 282 -6.33 -9.06 -8.52
CA THR A 282 -5.04 -9.37 -7.89
C THR A 282 -5.02 -10.84 -7.47
N PRO A 283 -3.88 -11.41 -7.04
CA PRO A 283 -3.85 -12.77 -6.51
C PRO A 283 -4.69 -12.89 -5.24
N TYR A 284 -5.76 -13.69 -5.27
CA TYR A 284 -6.62 -13.88 -4.10
C TYR A 284 -6.10 -14.96 -3.16
N ASP A 285 -5.65 -16.08 -3.71
CA ASP A 285 -5.04 -17.16 -2.95
C ASP A 285 -3.99 -17.89 -3.80
N ALA A 286 -2.84 -18.20 -3.19
CA ALA A 286 -1.75 -18.90 -3.89
C ALA A 286 -2.08 -20.32 -4.29
N SER A 287 -3.10 -20.93 -3.68
CA SER A 287 -3.56 -22.30 -3.99
C SER A 287 -4.55 -22.35 -5.15
N PHE A 288 -5.10 -21.22 -5.58
CA PHE A 288 -6.08 -21.20 -6.67
C PHE A 288 -5.42 -21.53 -8.01
N THR A 289 -6.06 -22.41 -8.76
CA THR A 289 -5.62 -22.88 -10.08
C THR A 289 -6.66 -22.54 -11.15
N GLY A 290 -6.21 -22.39 -12.39
CA GLY A 290 -7.11 -22.13 -13.52
C GLY A 290 -7.74 -20.73 -13.54
N VAL A 291 -7.36 -19.84 -12.65
CA VAL A 291 -7.74 -18.43 -12.65
C VAL A 291 -6.63 -17.56 -13.26
N ASN A 292 -7.02 -16.46 -13.88
CA ASN A 292 -6.09 -15.49 -14.45
C ASN A 292 -5.97 -14.29 -13.49
N ILE A 293 -4.81 -13.67 -13.44
CA ILE A 293 -4.54 -12.52 -12.57
C ILE A 293 -4.26 -11.29 -13.42
N LEU A 294 -5.10 -10.24 -13.30
CA LEU A 294 -4.94 -9.02 -14.07
C LEU A 294 -3.72 -8.19 -13.64
N PHE A 295 -3.54 -8.04 -12.34
CA PHE A 295 -2.42 -7.32 -11.74
C PHE A 295 -1.70 -8.23 -10.74
N PRO A 296 -0.70 -9.01 -11.21
CA PRO A 296 0.07 -9.88 -10.32
C PRO A 296 0.90 -9.05 -9.34
N LYS A 297 1.20 -9.64 -8.18
CA LYS A 297 2.20 -9.08 -7.27
C LYS A 297 3.56 -9.11 -7.96
N GLU A 298 4.19 -7.96 -8.02
CA GLU A 298 5.58 -7.88 -8.43
C GLU A 298 6.49 -8.23 -7.26
N ASN A 299 7.45 -9.11 -7.48
CA ASN A 299 8.53 -9.30 -6.53
C ASN A 299 9.42 -8.06 -6.57
N VAL A 300 9.69 -7.49 -5.41
CA VAL A 300 10.61 -6.37 -5.29
C VAL A 300 12.04 -6.94 -5.27
N THR A 301 12.60 -7.14 -6.47
CA THR A 301 13.95 -7.66 -6.68
C THR A 301 14.97 -6.54 -6.81
N ASN A 302 16.25 -6.87 -6.70
CA ASN A 302 17.35 -5.92 -6.78
C ASN A 302 17.18 -4.73 -5.81
N THR A 303 16.71 -5.03 -4.58
CA THR A 303 16.74 -4.06 -3.49
C THR A 303 18.19 -3.72 -3.15
N LEU A 304 18.44 -2.62 -2.45
CA LEU A 304 19.79 -2.22 -2.04
C LEU A 304 20.52 -3.36 -1.32
N GLY A 305 19.86 -4.03 -0.37
CA GLY A 305 20.43 -5.17 0.36
C GLY A 305 20.77 -6.35 -0.55
N GLU A 306 19.88 -6.70 -1.48
CA GLU A 306 20.12 -7.75 -2.47
C GLU A 306 21.29 -7.41 -3.40
N TYR A 307 21.29 -6.20 -3.92
CA TYR A 307 22.31 -5.76 -4.86
C TYR A 307 23.70 -5.66 -4.21
N LEU A 308 23.79 -5.11 -2.99
CA LEU A 308 25.04 -5.07 -2.23
C LEU A 308 25.59 -6.46 -1.95
N SER A 309 24.73 -7.41 -1.58
CA SER A 309 25.11 -8.81 -1.41
C SER A 309 25.67 -9.41 -2.71
N ALA A 310 25.01 -9.18 -3.85
CA ALA A 310 25.46 -9.63 -5.15
C ALA A 310 26.81 -9.01 -5.56
N GLN A 311 27.14 -7.81 -5.06
CA GLN A 311 28.43 -7.16 -5.25
C GLN A 311 29.50 -7.59 -4.20
N GLY A 312 29.19 -8.58 -3.37
CA GLY A 312 30.09 -9.08 -2.33
C GLY A 312 30.34 -8.09 -1.19
N LYS A 313 29.45 -7.13 -0.98
CA LYS A 313 29.54 -6.12 0.06
C LYS A 313 28.97 -6.63 1.38
N ARG A 314 29.65 -6.31 2.48
CA ARG A 314 29.14 -6.59 3.83
C ARG A 314 28.25 -5.46 4.31
N GLN A 315 27.09 -5.84 4.90
CA GLN A 315 26.10 -4.88 5.36
C GLN A 315 25.57 -5.21 6.74
N LEU A 316 25.22 -4.19 7.50
CA LEU A 316 24.61 -4.30 8.81
C LEU A 316 23.25 -3.58 8.86
N HIS A 317 22.22 -4.28 9.31
CA HIS A 317 20.90 -3.72 9.55
C HIS A 317 20.59 -3.74 11.05
N THR A 318 20.23 -2.59 11.62
CA THR A 318 20.00 -2.49 13.07
C THR A 318 18.83 -1.56 13.40
N ALA A 319 18.06 -1.98 14.38
CA ALA A 319 16.98 -1.20 15.00
C ALA A 319 16.58 -1.82 16.33
N GLU A 320 15.76 -1.11 17.10
CA GLU A 320 15.01 -1.72 18.18
C GLU A 320 13.77 -2.47 17.68
N THR A 321 13.14 -3.31 18.53
CA THR A 321 12.09 -4.27 18.17
C THR A 321 10.98 -3.66 17.29
N GLU A 322 10.49 -2.47 17.64
CA GLU A 322 9.38 -1.81 16.92
C GLU A 322 9.68 -1.52 15.45
N LYS A 323 10.95 -1.32 15.11
CA LYS A 323 11.38 -0.95 13.77
C LYS A 323 12.33 -1.97 13.11
N TYR A 324 12.54 -3.12 13.76
CA TYR A 324 13.43 -4.14 13.22
C TYR A 324 12.94 -4.72 11.88
N ALA A 325 11.64 -5.01 11.76
CA ALA A 325 11.06 -5.50 10.51
C ALA A 325 11.18 -4.46 9.38
N HIS A 326 11.20 -3.16 9.71
CA HIS A 326 11.29 -2.10 8.72
C HIS A 326 12.66 -2.05 8.05
N VAL A 327 13.74 -2.15 8.82
CA VAL A 327 15.12 -2.19 8.27
C VAL A 327 15.54 -3.57 7.75
N THR A 328 14.72 -4.60 7.92
CA THR A 328 15.00 -5.97 7.43
C THR A 328 13.99 -6.38 6.38
N PHE A 329 12.81 -6.87 6.77
CA PHE A 329 11.79 -7.41 5.86
C PHE A 329 11.35 -6.39 4.80
N PHE A 330 10.90 -5.20 5.20
CA PHE A 330 10.39 -4.20 4.25
C PHE A 330 11.52 -3.60 3.41
N PHE A 331 12.64 -3.26 4.02
CA PHE A 331 13.81 -2.74 3.30
C PHE A 331 14.35 -3.74 2.26
N ASN A 332 14.27 -5.03 2.56
CA ASN A 332 14.67 -6.12 1.66
C ASN A 332 13.54 -6.58 0.70
N GLY A 333 12.53 -5.75 0.46
CA GLY A 333 11.49 -6.02 -0.53
C GLY A 333 10.51 -7.15 -0.15
N GLY A 334 10.32 -7.41 1.14
CA GLY A 334 9.48 -8.47 1.66
C GLY A 334 10.21 -9.78 1.92
N ARG A 335 11.55 -9.77 1.96
CA ARG A 335 12.38 -10.94 2.26
C ARG A 335 12.73 -11.01 3.74
N GLU A 336 12.35 -12.11 4.38
CA GLU A 336 12.62 -12.36 5.81
C GLU A 336 14.07 -12.82 6.05
N THR A 337 14.59 -13.71 5.19
CA THR A 337 15.92 -14.28 5.32
C THR A 337 17.00 -13.27 4.95
N PRO A 338 18.05 -13.07 5.78
CA PRO A 338 19.19 -12.23 5.43
C PRO A 338 19.83 -12.60 4.10
N TYR A 339 20.37 -11.63 3.40
CA TYR A 339 21.25 -11.88 2.25
C TYR A 339 22.65 -12.33 2.69
N GLU A 340 23.41 -12.89 1.80
CA GLU A 340 24.82 -13.21 2.08
C GLU A 340 25.59 -11.91 2.38
N GLY A 341 26.35 -11.90 3.48
CA GLY A 341 27.06 -10.70 3.94
C GLY A 341 26.20 -9.69 4.71
N GLU A 342 24.93 -10.01 4.97
CA GLU A 342 24.02 -9.19 5.79
C GLU A 342 24.01 -9.69 7.25
N ASP A 343 24.50 -8.86 8.14
CA ASP A 343 24.38 -9.04 9.59
C ASP A 343 23.24 -8.19 10.14
N ARG A 344 22.62 -8.64 11.23
CA ARG A 344 21.49 -7.98 11.87
C ARG A 344 21.70 -7.81 13.36
N ILE A 345 21.46 -6.61 13.88
CA ILE A 345 21.44 -6.34 15.33
C ILE A 345 20.04 -5.90 15.72
N LEU A 346 19.39 -6.71 16.54
CA LEU A 346 18.12 -6.38 17.19
C LEU A 346 18.36 -5.93 18.62
N VAL A 347 17.86 -4.75 18.98
CA VAL A 347 17.83 -4.25 20.36
C VAL A 347 16.39 -4.35 20.87
N PRO A 348 16.13 -4.98 22.03
CA PRO A 348 14.78 -5.03 22.57
C PRO A 348 14.24 -3.63 22.90
N SER A 349 13.02 -3.33 22.44
CA SER A 349 12.31 -2.13 22.90
C SER A 349 11.90 -2.22 24.35
N PRO A 350 11.77 -1.09 25.08
CA PRO A 350 11.40 -1.11 26.49
C PRO A 350 9.99 -1.66 26.69
N LYS A 351 9.81 -2.49 27.72
CA LYS A 351 8.53 -3.09 28.08
C LYS A 351 7.67 -2.13 28.90
N VAL A 352 7.16 -1.09 28.27
CA VAL A 352 6.26 -0.09 28.86
C VAL A 352 4.90 -0.13 28.19
N ALA A 353 3.85 0.36 28.84
CA ALA A 353 2.51 0.36 28.27
C ALA A 353 2.40 1.31 27.08
N THR A 354 3.02 2.48 27.17
CA THR A 354 3.11 3.49 26.13
C THR A 354 4.47 4.17 26.19
N TYR A 355 5.01 4.62 25.06
CA TYR A 355 6.40 5.10 24.98
C TYR A 355 6.61 6.52 25.53
N ASP A 356 5.57 7.25 25.89
CA ASP A 356 5.67 8.47 26.68
C ASP A 356 6.26 8.24 28.09
N LEU A 357 6.11 7.01 28.61
CA LEU A 357 6.70 6.60 29.89
C LEU A 357 8.23 6.40 29.82
N LYS A 358 8.75 6.18 28.62
CA LYS A 358 10.19 6.06 28.35
C LYS A 358 10.51 6.61 26.94
N PRO A 359 10.53 7.94 26.77
CA PRO A 359 10.67 8.56 25.45
C PRO A 359 11.99 8.29 24.72
N GLU A 360 13.06 8.06 25.44
CA GLU A 360 14.35 7.64 24.87
C GLU A 360 14.30 6.22 24.29
N MET A 361 13.27 5.44 24.61
CA MET A 361 13.11 4.05 24.19
C MET A 361 14.40 3.26 24.37
N SER A 362 14.91 2.61 23.34
CA SER A 362 16.20 1.93 23.35
C SER A 362 17.27 2.63 22.48
N ALA A 363 17.07 3.91 22.15
CA ALA A 363 17.94 4.63 21.22
C ALA A 363 19.42 4.64 21.65
N TYR A 364 19.70 4.83 22.92
CA TYR A 364 21.08 4.82 23.43
C TYR A 364 21.75 3.45 23.30
N GLU A 365 21.02 2.35 23.53
CA GLU A 365 21.56 1.00 23.35
C GLU A 365 21.77 0.69 21.84
N VAL A 366 20.83 1.09 20.98
CA VAL A 366 21.00 1.00 19.53
C VAL A 366 22.25 1.77 19.08
N LYS A 367 22.42 3.00 19.58
CA LYS A 367 23.57 3.84 19.31
C LYS A 367 24.88 3.17 19.78
N ASP A 368 24.93 2.61 20.98
CA ASP A 368 26.13 1.96 21.51
C ASP A 368 26.53 0.73 20.68
N LYS A 369 25.57 -0.10 20.28
CA LYS A 369 25.81 -1.24 19.39
C LYS A 369 26.30 -0.80 18.01
N LEU A 370 25.70 0.25 17.48
CA LEU A 370 26.05 0.81 16.18
C LEU A 370 27.47 1.40 16.19
N VAL A 371 27.81 2.19 17.21
CA VAL A 371 29.17 2.74 17.40
C VAL A 371 30.20 1.60 17.51
N GLY A 372 29.87 0.54 18.25
CA GLY A 372 30.70 -0.66 18.32
C GLY A 372 30.93 -1.27 16.93
N ALA A 373 29.88 -1.44 16.13
CA ALA A 373 29.97 -2.01 14.80
C ALA A 373 30.74 -1.11 13.81
N ILE A 374 30.55 0.20 13.85
CA ILE A 374 31.32 1.16 13.02
C ILE A 374 32.82 1.04 13.32
N ASN A 375 33.21 0.93 14.57
CA ASN A 375 34.60 0.83 14.97
C ASN A 375 35.29 -0.49 14.54
N THR A 376 34.55 -1.51 14.14
CA THR A 376 35.15 -2.74 13.56
C THR A 376 35.63 -2.52 12.13
N GLN A 377 35.08 -1.55 11.40
CA GLN A 377 35.33 -1.29 9.97
C GLN A 377 35.07 -2.52 9.08
N GLU A 378 34.19 -3.43 9.53
CA GLU A 378 33.87 -4.67 8.79
C GLU A 378 32.80 -4.50 7.73
N TYR A 379 32.00 -3.43 7.79
CA TYR A 379 30.84 -3.22 6.93
C TYR A 379 31.07 -2.15 5.88
N ASP A 380 30.70 -2.45 4.65
CA ASP A 380 30.67 -1.47 3.55
C ASP A 380 29.42 -0.57 3.63
N PHE A 381 28.31 -1.09 4.16
CA PHE A 381 27.06 -0.39 4.31
C PHE A 381 26.43 -0.69 5.68
N ILE A 382 25.88 0.34 6.31
CA ILE A 382 25.15 0.20 7.57
C ILE A 382 23.85 0.98 7.48
N VAL A 383 22.73 0.36 7.85
CA VAL A 383 21.45 1.01 8.02
C VAL A 383 20.96 0.88 9.46
N VAL A 384 20.55 2.00 10.04
CA VAL A 384 19.94 2.05 11.36
C VAL A 384 18.62 2.82 11.30
N ASN A 385 17.63 2.36 12.07
CA ASN A 385 16.40 3.12 12.34
C ASN A 385 16.35 3.47 13.82
N PHE A 386 16.08 4.76 14.10
CA PHE A 386 15.74 5.27 15.43
C PHE A 386 14.23 5.51 15.49
N ALA A 387 13.54 4.72 16.31
CA ALA A 387 12.08 4.63 16.35
C ALA A 387 11.37 5.81 17.02
N ASN A 388 12.09 6.64 17.76
CA ASN A 388 11.56 7.52 18.78
C ASN A 388 10.56 8.58 18.25
N GLY A 389 10.86 9.24 17.13
CA GLY A 389 10.01 10.29 16.56
C GLY A 389 8.61 9.79 16.21
N ASP A 390 8.52 8.59 15.67
CA ASP A 390 7.27 7.95 15.32
C ASP A 390 6.56 7.34 16.55
N MET A 391 7.23 6.44 17.25
CA MET A 391 6.60 5.67 18.33
C MET A 391 6.15 6.54 19.51
N VAL A 392 6.94 7.55 19.88
CA VAL A 392 6.53 8.52 20.90
C VAL A 392 5.55 9.53 20.31
N GLY A 393 5.68 9.89 19.03
CA GLY A 393 4.75 10.73 18.29
C GLY A 393 3.31 10.21 18.35
N HIS A 394 3.12 8.91 18.19
CA HIS A 394 1.81 8.25 18.33
C HIS A 394 1.13 8.40 19.68
N THR A 395 1.84 8.79 20.72
CA THR A 395 1.24 9.07 22.04
C THR A 395 0.54 10.42 22.10
N GLY A 396 0.87 11.36 21.21
CA GLY A 396 0.37 12.73 21.22
C GLY A 396 0.79 13.54 22.43
N ILE A 397 1.76 13.07 23.23
CA ILE A 397 2.22 13.75 24.45
C ILE A 397 3.43 14.60 24.14
N TYR A 398 3.19 15.89 23.91
CA TYR A 398 4.18 16.87 23.46
C TYR A 398 5.52 16.80 24.20
N ASN A 399 5.50 16.83 25.55
CA ASN A 399 6.72 16.81 26.36
C ASN A 399 7.51 15.49 26.24
N ALA A 400 6.82 14.39 25.98
CA ALA A 400 7.49 13.11 25.75
C ALA A 400 8.16 13.10 24.37
N ILE A 401 7.46 13.61 23.36
CA ILE A 401 8.02 13.75 22.01
C ILE A 401 9.27 14.65 22.03
N ALA A 402 9.23 15.78 22.75
CA ALA A 402 10.40 16.65 22.91
C ALA A 402 11.61 15.93 23.53
N LYS A 403 11.38 15.09 24.54
CA LYS A 403 12.45 14.26 25.13
C LYS A 403 12.99 13.23 24.14
N ALA A 404 12.12 12.61 23.36
CA ALA A 404 12.48 11.68 22.29
C ALA A 404 13.36 12.36 21.23
N VAL A 405 12.95 13.52 20.73
CA VAL A 405 13.69 14.35 19.78
C VAL A 405 15.09 14.70 20.31
N HIS A 406 15.19 15.14 21.57
CA HIS A 406 16.47 15.46 22.18
C HIS A 406 17.39 14.21 22.36
N ALA A 407 16.83 13.07 22.70
CA ALA A 407 17.59 11.82 22.80
C ALA A 407 18.18 11.41 21.45
N ILE A 408 17.42 11.59 20.36
CA ILE A 408 17.89 11.30 19.00
C ILE A 408 19.04 12.24 18.60
N ASP A 409 18.96 13.54 18.88
CA ASP A 409 20.04 14.49 18.56
C ASP A 409 21.38 14.03 19.21
N ASN A 410 21.34 13.59 20.47
CA ASN A 410 22.51 13.04 21.14
C ASN A 410 23.03 11.75 20.49
N CYS A 411 22.14 10.83 20.10
CA CYS A 411 22.54 9.59 19.44
C CYS A 411 23.14 9.86 18.06
N VAL A 412 22.55 10.76 17.29
CA VAL A 412 23.06 11.17 15.97
C VAL A 412 24.46 11.74 16.09
N LYS A 413 24.71 12.58 17.10
CA LYS A 413 26.04 13.13 17.33
C LYS A 413 27.10 12.03 17.49
N ASP A 414 26.89 11.10 18.42
CA ASP A 414 27.86 10.05 18.70
C ASP A 414 28.11 9.15 17.46
N VAL A 415 27.05 8.83 16.73
CA VAL A 415 27.13 7.99 15.51
C VAL A 415 27.88 8.71 14.40
N VAL A 416 27.53 9.97 14.10
CA VAL A 416 28.16 10.73 13.01
C VAL A 416 29.65 10.99 13.30
N GLU A 417 29.97 11.38 14.55
CA GLU A 417 31.37 11.61 14.92
C GLU A 417 32.19 10.32 14.82
N THR A 418 31.64 9.17 15.25
CA THR A 418 32.30 7.87 15.10
C THR A 418 32.44 7.46 13.64
N ALA A 419 31.41 7.65 12.84
CA ALA A 419 31.43 7.33 11.41
C ALA A 419 32.51 8.13 10.67
N LYS A 420 32.58 9.44 10.92
CA LYS A 420 33.62 10.31 10.34
C LYS A 420 35.04 9.90 10.78
N ALA A 421 35.22 9.50 12.03
CA ALA A 421 36.51 9.04 12.55
C ALA A 421 36.97 7.70 11.93
N ASN A 422 36.06 6.94 11.33
CA ASN A 422 36.29 5.67 10.66
C ASN A 422 36.11 5.74 9.14
N ASP A 423 36.21 6.95 8.55
CA ASP A 423 36.12 7.21 7.11
C ASP A 423 34.80 6.78 6.44
N TYR A 424 33.68 6.74 7.21
CA TYR A 424 32.34 6.55 6.66
C TYR A 424 31.73 7.89 6.25
N GLU A 425 31.01 7.89 5.15
CA GLU A 425 30.07 8.93 4.79
C GLU A 425 28.70 8.62 5.36
N VAL A 426 27.93 9.64 5.71
CA VAL A 426 26.64 9.46 6.41
C VAL A 426 25.52 10.15 5.64
N ILE A 427 24.44 9.40 5.39
CA ILE A 427 23.15 9.95 4.99
C ILE A 427 22.19 9.85 6.16
N ILE A 428 21.53 10.97 6.51
CA ILE A 428 20.48 11.04 7.49
C ILE A 428 19.17 11.39 6.80
N ILE A 429 18.16 10.55 6.97
CA ILE A 429 16.83 10.72 6.38
C ILE A 429 15.75 10.41 7.42
N ALA A 430 14.49 10.57 7.03
CA ALA A 430 13.36 9.92 7.67
C ALA A 430 12.52 9.20 6.61
N ASP A 431 11.59 8.37 7.04
CA ASP A 431 10.71 7.58 6.18
C ASP A 431 9.31 8.20 6.02
N HIS A 432 8.89 9.00 6.97
CA HIS A 432 7.69 9.85 6.99
C HIS A 432 7.77 10.86 8.14
N GLY A 433 6.83 11.79 8.22
CA GLY A 433 6.70 12.71 9.35
C GLY A 433 5.68 12.21 10.38
N ASN A 434 5.88 12.60 11.65
CA ASN A 434 4.99 12.40 12.79
C ASN A 434 5.27 13.45 13.87
N ALA A 435 6.48 13.47 14.46
CA ALA A 435 6.87 14.37 15.53
C ALA A 435 6.90 15.87 15.13
N ASP A 436 6.86 16.16 13.85
CA ASP A 436 6.74 17.49 13.27
C ASP A 436 5.31 18.06 13.32
N ASN A 437 4.32 17.27 13.76
CA ASN A 437 2.91 17.69 13.82
C ASN A 437 2.14 17.00 14.95
N ALA A 438 2.48 17.31 16.20
CA ALA A 438 1.89 16.70 17.40
C ALA A 438 0.61 17.38 17.92
N ILE A 439 0.16 18.50 17.30
CA ILE A 439 -1.03 19.24 17.71
C ILE A 439 -1.87 19.54 16.45
N ASN A 440 -3.15 19.17 16.50
CA ASN A 440 -4.14 19.52 15.47
C ASN A 440 -4.51 21.00 15.46
N GLU A 441 -5.18 21.48 14.41
CA GLU A 441 -5.65 22.87 14.30
C GLU A 441 -6.64 23.26 15.42
N ASP A 442 -7.38 22.32 15.96
CA ASP A 442 -8.30 22.51 17.09
C ASP A 442 -7.61 22.39 18.46
N GLU A 443 -6.28 22.43 18.50
CA GLU A 443 -5.44 22.29 19.69
C GLU A 443 -5.50 20.94 20.40
N THR A 444 -6.15 19.93 19.81
CA THR A 444 -6.11 18.55 20.33
C THR A 444 -4.79 17.85 19.96
N PRO A 445 -4.33 16.85 20.75
CA PRO A 445 -3.18 16.05 20.37
C PRO A 445 -3.37 15.36 19.02
N ASN A 446 -2.36 15.44 18.16
CA ASN A 446 -2.30 14.66 16.93
C ASN A 446 -1.42 13.42 17.15
N THR A 447 -1.92 12.26 16.80
CA THR A 447 -1.22 10.98 16.88
C THR A 447 -0.97 10.35 15.52
N ALA A 448 -1.42 11.01 14.45
CA ALA A 448 -1.27 10.55 13.07
C ALA A 448 0.05 11.06 12.45
N HIS A 449 0.47 10.39 11.39
CA HIS A 449 1.59 10.86 10.57
C HIS A 449 1.26 12.21 9.90
N SER A 450 2.29 12.89 9.41
CA SER A 450 2.12 14.13 8.65
C SER A 450 2.27 13.90 7.14
N LEU A 451 1.81 14.88 6.35
CA LEU A 451 2.05 14.93 4.91
C LEU A 451 3.32 15.71 4.56
N ASN A 452 4.09 16.12 5.56
CA ASN A 452 5.27 16.95 5.35
C ASN A 452 6.40 16.13 4.72
N PRO A 453 7.31 16.78 3.96
CA PRO A 453 8.52 16.13 3.47
C PRO A 453 9.45 15.77 4.64
N VAL A 454 10.46 14.97 4.35
CA VAL A 454 11.45 14.52 5.32
C VAL A 454 12.85 14.99 4.92
N PRO A 455 13.81 15.12 5.87
CA PRO A 455 15.15 15.60 5.56
C PRO A 455 15.96 14.57 4.76
N PHE A 456 16.90 15.09 3.97
CA PHE A 456 18.04 14.37 3.41
C PHE A 456 19.30 15.18 3.73
N ILE A 457 20.13 14.69 4.64
CA ILE A 457 21.38 15.35 5.03
C ILE A 457 22.54 14.42 4.65
N TYR A 458 23.46 14.92 3.84
CA TYR A 458 24.63 14.17 3.41
C TYR A 458 25.89 14.73 4.07
N VAL A 459 26.46 13.95 4.97
CA VAL A 459 27.67 14.29 5.72
C VAL A 459 28.87 13.61 5.07
N THR A 460 29.70 14.42 4.46
CA THR A 460 30.91 14.01 3.72
C THR A 460 32.08 14.96 4.00
N ASN A 461 33.28 14.52 3.71
CA ASN A 461 34.46 15.39 3.72
C ASN A 461 34.61 16.24 2.44
N ASN A 462 33.76 15.98 1.42
CA ASN A 462 33.72 16.78 0.20
C ASN A 462 32.90 18.07 0.41
N ASN A 463 33.57 19.19 0.62
CA ASN A 463 32.92 20.49 0.87
C ASN A 463 32.21 21.08 -0.36
N SER A 464 32.39 20.51 -1.56
CA SER A 464 31.71 20.94 -2.78
C SER A 464 30.44 20.15 -3.09
N ALA A 465 30.21 19.05 -2.38
CA ALA A 465 29.02 18.22 -2.59
C ALA A 465 27.75 19.03 -2.35
N THR A 466 26.79 18.86 -3.25
CA THR A 466 25.43 19.39 -3.14
C THR A 466 24.41 18.27 -3.34
N VAL A 467 23.20 18.46 -2.86
CA VAL A 467 22.12 17.50 -3.00
C VAL A 467 20.85 18.16 -3.52
N LYS A 468 20.06 17.41 -4.29
CA LYS A 468 18.78 17.85 -4.84
C LYS A 468 17.64 17.35 -3.97
N ASP A 469 16.50 18.04 -4.03
CA ASP A 469 15.23 17.49 -3.55
C ASP A 469 14.85 16.25 -4.34
N GLY A 470 14.20 15.29 -3.69
CA GLY A 470 13.81 14.03 -4.31
C GLY A 470 12.70 13.31 -3.56
N ARG A 471 12.74 12.00 -3.62
CA ARG A 471 11.78 11.05 -3.02
C ARG A 471 12.52 9.98 -2.24
N LEU A 472 11.81 9.22 -1.43
CA LEU A 472 12.41 8.08 -0.73
C LEU A 472 13.03 7.04 -1.70
N ALA A 473 12.46 6.88 -2.87
CA ALA A 473 12.97 6.00 -3.93
C ALA A 473 14.36 6.38 -4.47
N ASP A 474 14.81 7.62 -4.24
CA ASP A 474 16.08 8.15 -4.75
C ASP A 474 17.26 7.89 -3.80
N VAL A 475 16.97 7.38 -2.60
CA VAL A 475 17.98 7.16 -1.55
C VAL A 475 18.95 6.03 -1.93
N ALA A 476 18.46 4.85 -2.34
CA ALA A 476 19.33 3.73 -2.72
C ALA A 476 20.22 4.06 -3.93
N PRO A 477 19.72 4.68 -5.02
CA PRO A 477 20.60 5.16 -6.11
C PRO A 477 21.68 6.12 -5.63
N SER A 478 21.38 7.01 -4.68
CA SER A 478 22.36 7.94 -4.11
C SER A 478 23.42 7.22 -3.27
N ILE A 479 23.05 6.19 -2.52
CA ILE A 479 24.00 5.35 -1.77
C ILE A 479 24.91 4.60 -2.74
N LEU A 480 24.36 4.00 -3.81
CA LEU A 480 25.18 3.29 -4.81
C LEU A 480 26.18 4.23 -5.49
N HIS A 481 25.78 5.49 -5.76
CA HIS A 481 26.67 6.51 -6.29
C HIS A 481 27.86 6.78 -5.35
N ILE A 482 27.61 6.99 -4.05
CA ILE A 482 28.67 7.16 -3.04
C ILE A 482 29.62 5.95 -3.02
N MET A 483 29.09 4.75 -3.15
CA MET A 483 29.86 3.51 -3.14
C MET A 483 30.58 3.23 -4.46
N GLY A 484 30.41 4.07 -5.48
CA GLY A 484 31.00 3.87 -6.80
C GLY A 484 30.46 2.65 -7.54
N LEU A 485 29.21 2.28 -7.25
CA LEU A 485 28.50 1.16 -7.86
C LEU A 485 27.47 1.64 -8.88
N GLU A 486 27.34 0.91 -9.98
CA GLU A 486 26.30 1.17 -10.96
C GLU A 486 24.93 0.79 -10.41
N LYS A 487 23.92 1.57 -10.75
CA LYS A 487 22.53 1.34 -10.36
C LYS A 487 21.92 0.22 -11.22
N PRO A 488 21.27 -0.82 -10.64
CA PRO A 488 20.55 -1.82 -11.42
C PRO A 488 19.33 -1.20 -12.15
N GLU A 489 18.92 -1.81 -13.26
CA GLU A 489 17.83 -1.29 -14.11
C GLU A 489 16.49 -1.17 -13.37
N GLU A 490 16.23 -2.06 -12.43
CA GLU A 490 14.99 -2.05 -11.62
C GLU A 490 14.89 -0.84 -10.70
N MET A 491 16.00 -0.22 -10.31
CA MET A 491 15.98 1.02 -9.54
C MET A 491 15.72 2.21 -10.46
N THR A 492 14.47 2.67 -10.48
CA THR A 492 14.05 3.84 -11.28
C THR A 492 14.28 5.17 -10.59
N GLY A 493 14.65 5.18 -9.33
CA GLY A 493 15.05 6.38 -8.59
C GLY A 493 16.30 7.02 -9.18
N GLU A 494 16.51 8.29 -8.83
CA GLU A 494 17.64 9.09 -9.32
C GLU A 494 18.70 9.29 -8.23
N ASN A 495 19.95 9.47 -8.64
CA ASN A 495 20.97 9.97 -7.73
C ASN A 495 20.73 11.45 -7.41
N LEU A 496 20.65 11.78 -6.12
CA LEU A 496 20.43 13.15 -5.62
C LEU A 496 21.73 13.91 -5.38
N ILE A 497 22.87 13.24 -5.32
CA ILE A 497 24.16 13.84 -4.96
C ILE A 497 24.83 14.38 -6.24
N CYS A 498 25.32 15.62 -6.15
CA CYS A 498 26.11 16.25 -7.17
C CYS A 498 27.49 16.59 -6.57
N ASP A 499 28.54 16.07 -7.18
CA ASP A 499 29.96 16.26 -6.78
C ASP A 499 30.52 17.58 -7.30
#